data_3edc6bd1d4300b6ddc63fbc679c7fb6e
#
_entry.id   3edc6bd1d4300b6ddc63fbc679c7fb6e
#
_cell.length_a   1.000
_cell.length_b   1.000
_cell.length_c   1.000
_cell.angle_alpha   90.00
_cell.angle_beta   90.00
_cell.angle_gamma   90.00
#
_symmetry.space_group_name_H-M   'P 1'
#
loop_
_entity.id
_entity.type
_entity.pdbx_description
1 polymer ?
#
loop_
_entity_poly.entity_id
_entity_poly.type
_entity_poly.pdbx_seq_one_letter_code
_entity_poly.pdbx_strand_id
1 'polypeptide(L)'
;MSKKVERNYLEINFLEDLKKTSNFSEKYSVSLVNPVDFQLNKFFYKNIGKNHHWVDRLVWTEKQWIDYVSDKNVKTYVLKNEKDFAGYFELISHPEKKEVEIAYLGLLEEYQNKKLGSYLLSEAIKKSFQNNVSRVWVH
;
A
#
# COMPACT_ATOMS: atom_id res chain seq x y z
N MET A 1 -4.85 16.77 11.29
CA MET A 1 -4.30 16.57 10.91
C MET A 1 -3.98 16.57 10.55
N SER A 2 -4.13 16.85 10.63
CA SER A 2 -3.63 16.94 10.17
C SER A 2 -3.45 16.93 10.01
N LYS A 3 -3.47 17.40 10.08
CA LYS A 3 -3.30 17.47 9.76
C LYS A 3 -3.54 17.19 9.65
N LYS A 4 -4.00 17.35 9.56
CA LYS A 4 -4.19 17.14 9.29
C LYS A 4 -4.23 16.40 9.46
N VAL A 5 -4.49 16.30 9.65
CA VAL A 5 -4.48 15.69 9.69
C VAL A 5 -4.72 14.97 9.82
N GLU A 6 -5.11 15.33 10.36
CA GLU A 6 -5.34 14.60 10.39
C GLU A 6 -5.76 13.63 9.83
N ARG A 7 -6.02 13.83 9.79
CA ARG A 7 -6.41 12.90 9.11
C ARG A 7 -5.80 12.45 7.98
N ASN A 8 -5.41 12.10 7.88
CA ASN A 8 -5.16 11.34 7.07
C ASN A 8 -4.42 11.47 5.80
N TYR A 9 -3.84 12.60 5.43
CA TYR A 9 -3.09 12.69 4.19
C TYR A 9 -1.64 12.93 4.44
N LEU A 10 -0.81 12.16 3.72
CA LEU A 10 0.59 12.43 3.58
C LEU A 10 0.83 12.69 2.10
N GLU A 11 1.28 13.89 1.75
CA GLU A 11 1.46 14.26 0.35
C GLU A 11 2.93 14.46 0.04
N ILE A 12 3.40 13.80 -1.03
CA ILE A 12 4.77 13.92 -1.49
C ILE A 12 4.75 14.19 -2.98
N ASN A 13 5.23 15.36 -3.39
CA ASN A 13 5.18 15.78 -4.78
C ASN A 13 6.38 15.29 -5.59
N PHE A 14 7.52 15.11 -4.93
CA PHE A 14 8.74 14.72 -5.63
C PHE A 14 9.41 13.58 -4.89
N LEU A 15 9.99 12.67 -5.66
CA LEU A 15 10.68 11.53 -5.07
C LEU A 15 11.81 11.95 -4.13
N GLU A 16 12.49 13.05 -4.46
CA GLU A 16 13.57 13.53 -3.62
C GLU A 16 13.11 14.06 -2.27
N ASP A 17 11.80 14.32 -2.11
CA ASP A 17 11.24 14.70 -0.81
C ASP A 17 11.17 13.52 0.14
N LEU A 18 11.32 12.32 -0.41
CA LEU A 18 11.26 11.10 0.38
C LEU A 18 12.54 10.94 1.17
N LYS A 19 12.40 10.86 2.49
CA LYS A 19 13.57 10.61 3.34
C LYS A 19 14.03 9.18 3.14
N LYS A 20 15.34 9.04 3.06
CA LYS A 20 15.91 7.70 2.96
C LYS A 20 15.65 6.95 4.26
N THR A 21 15.20 5.74 4.13
CA THR A 21 15.04 4.85 5.26
C THR A 21 16.24 3.91 5.31
N SER A 22 16.45 3.31 6.47
CA SER A 22 17.51 2.32 6.62
C SER A 22 17.24 1.13 5.72
N ASN A 23 18.30 0.59 5.16
CA ASN A 23 18.19 -0.65 4.41
C ASN A 23 17.86 -1.79 5.36
N PHE A 24 16.93 -2.61 4.95
CA PHE A 24 16.60 -3.80 5.70
C PHE A 24 17.33 -5.00 5.12
N SER A 25 17.31 -6.09 5.86
CA SER A 25 17.94 -7.32 5.44
C SER A 25 17.41 -7.74 4.05
N GLU A 26 18.28 -8.38 3.28
CA GLU A 26 17.93 -8.86 1.96
C GLU A 26 16.80 -9.87 1.96
N LYS A 27 16.44 -10.40 3.12
CA LYS A 27 15.32 -11.33 3.20
C LYS A 27 13.96 -10.66 3.01
N TYR A 28 13.89 -9.32 3.10
CA TYR A 28 12.64 -8.61 2.83
C TYR A 28 12.60 -8.16 1.39
N SER A 29 11.45 -8.35 0.75
CA SER A 29 11.28 -7.94 -0.64
C SER A 29 9.86 -7.44 -0.88
N VAL A 30 9.73 -6.50 -1.82
CA VAL A 30 8.45 -5.96 -2.24
C VAL A 30 8.25 -6.33 -3.70
N SER A 31 7.11 -6.93 -4.02
CA SER A 31 6.83 -7.35 -5.39
C SER A 31 5.36 -7.14 -5.75
N LEU A 32 5.14 -6.88 -7.04
CA LEU A 32 3.79 -6.74 -7.59
C LEU A 32 3.08 -8.09 -7.59
N VAL A 33 1.83 -8.08 -7.16
CA VAL A 33 0.98 -9.27 -7.23
C VAL A 33 0.47 -9.40 -8.66
N ASN A 34 1.02 -10.35 -9.40
CA ASN A 34 0.67 -10.56 -10.80
C ASN A 34 0.76 -12.05 -11.12
N PRO A 35 -0.35 -12.69 -11.51
CA PRO A 35 -1.67 -12.10 -11.77
C PRO A 35 -2.35 -11.64 -10.49
N VAL A 36 -3.39 -10.80 -10.65
CA VAL A 36 -4.13 -10.30 -9.50
C VAL A 36 -4.78 -11.45 -8.73
N ASP A 37 -4.87 -11.27 -7.42
CA ASP A 37 -5.41 -12.29 -6.53
C ASP A 37 -6.23 -11.60 -5.45
N PHE A 38 -7.54 -11.51 -5.67
CA PHE A 38 -8.41 -10.78 -4.74
C PHE A 38 -8.43 -11.42 -3.35
N GLN A 39 -8.19 -12.72 -3.26
CA GLN A 39 -8.19 -13.39 -1.96
C GLN A 39 -7.03 -12.91 -1.10
N LEU A 40 -5.91 -12.59 -1.73
CA LEU A 40 -4.77 -12.04 -1.01
C LEU A 40 -5.08 -10.65 -0.46
N ASN A 41 -5.70 -9.79 -1.30
CA ASN A 41 -6.11 -8.47 -0.83
C ASN A 41 -7.09 -8.57 0.33
N LYS A 42 -8.05 -9.49 0.23
CA LYS A 42 -9.05 -9.70 1.26
C LYS A 42 -8.40 -10.19 2.56
N PHE A 43 -7.43 -11.10 2.45
CA PHE A 43 -6.68 -11.60 3.59
C PHE A 43 -6.00 -10.45 4.34
N PHE A 44 -5.26 -9.61 3.62
CA PHE A 44 -4.57 -8.48 4.25
C PHE A 44 -5.55 -7.49 4.84
N TYR A 45 -6.63 -7.18 4.10
CA TYR A 45 -7.61 -6.23 4.58
C TYR A 45 -8.18 -6.67 5.93
N LYS A 46 -8.57 -7.94 6.02
CA LYS A 46 -9.15 -8.47 7.27
C LYS A 46 -8.14 -8.51 8.40
N ASN A 47 -6.95 -9.01 8.13
CA ASN A 47 -5.99 -9.29 9.20
C ASN A 47 -5.27 -8.04 9.69
N ILE A 48 -5.06 -7.08 8.83
CA ILE A 48 -4.47 -5.80 9.24
C ILE A 48 -5.57 -4.87 9.73
N GLY A 49 -6.67 -4.83 8.99
CA GLY A 49 -7.75 -3.88 9.24
C GLY A 49 -8.43 -4.03 10.57
N LYS A 50 -8.42 -5.24 11.14
CA LYS A 50 -9.08 -5.45 12.42
C LYS A 50 -8.48 -4.60 13.54
N ASN A 51 -7.20 -4.26 13.43
CA ASN A 51 -6.52 -3.42 14.40
C ASN A 51 -6.57 -1.93 14.04
N HIS A 52 -7.08 -1.60 12.84
CA HIS A 52 -7.14 -0.24 12.35
C HIS A 52 -8.56 0.21 12.03
N HIS A 53 -9.54 -0.61 12.41
CA HIS A 53 -10.97 -0.32 12.19
C HIS A 53 -11.32 -0.13 10.72
N TRP A 54 -10.70 -0.89 9.85
CA TRP A 54 -11.03 -0.91 8.42
C TRP A 54 -12.31 -1.72 8.26
N VAL A 55 -13.41 -1.08 7.96
CA VAL A 55 -14.71 -1.75 7.93
C VAL A 55 -15.43 -1.66 6.58
N ASP A 56 -15.01 -0.72 5.72
CA ASP A 56 -15.78 -0.42 4.51
C ASP A 56 -15.91 -1.59 3.56
N ARG A 57 -14.88 -2.42 3.47
CA ARG A 57 -14.88 -3.53 2.51
C ARG A 57 -15.30 -4.86 3.12
N LEU A 58 -15.64 -4.87 4.41
CA LEU A 58 -16.03 -6.12 5.06
C LEU A 58 -17.31 -6.70 4.45
N VAL A 59 -18.14 -5.84 3.86
CA VAL A 59 -19.40 -6.26 3.23
C VAL A 59 -19.27 -6.46 1.72
N TRP A 60 -18.08 -6.31 1.17
CA TRP A 60 -17.90 -6.49 -0.26
C TRP A 60 -18.16 -7.92 -0.67
N THR A 61 -18.88 -8.08 -1.78
CA THR A 61 -19.04 -9.38 -2.42
C THR A 61 -17.75 -9.78 -3.13
N GLU A 62 -17.66 -11.04 -3.47
CA GLU A 62 -16.54 -11.54 -4.25
C GLU A 62 -16.37 -10.77 -5.55
N LYS A 63 -17.51 -10.48 -6.22
CA LYS A 63 -17.45 -9.72 -7.47
C LYS A 63 -16.88 -8.32 -7.27
N GLN A 64 -17.23 -7.66 -6.17
CA GLN A 64 -16.69 -6.33 -5.88
C GLN A 64 -15.18 -6.39 -5.66
N TRP A 65 -14.70 -7.40 -4.95
CA TRP A 65 -13.27 -7.59 -4.77
C TRP A 65 -12.56 -7.83 -6.10
N ILE A 66 -13.12 -8.70 -6.93
CA ILE A 66 -12.52 -9.02 -8.23
C ILE A 66 -12.48 -7.79 -9.12
N ASP A 67 -13.60 -7.06 -9.20
CA ASP A 67 -13.66 -5.85 -10.02
C ASP A 67 -12.64 -4.82 -9.59
N TYR A 68 -12.45 -4.67 -8.29
CA TYR A 68 -11.50 -3.71 -7.76
C TYR A 68 -10.05 -4.08 -8.13
N VAL A 69 -9.64 -5.29 -7.81
CA VAL A 69 -8.22 -5.67 -8.03
C VAL A 69 -7.89 -5.83 -9.51
N SER A 70 -8.91 -6.05 -10.35
CA SER A 70 -8.72 -6.22 -11.78
C SER A 70 -8.71 -4.90 -12.54
N ASP A 71 -9.05 -3.79 -11.88
CA ASP A 71 -9.01 -2.48 -12.51
C ASP A 71 -7.56 -2.16 -12.91
N LYS A 72 -7.39 -1.69 -14.14
CA LYS A 72 -6.03 -1.41 -14.66
C LYS A 72 -5.29 -0.35 -13.88
N ASN A 73 -6.01 0.49 -13.14
CA ASN A 73 -5.41 1.56 -12.35
C ASN A 73 -5.08 1.14 -10.92
N VAL A 74 -5.40 -0.11 -10.55
CA VAL A 74 -5.14 -0.63 -9.22
C VAL A 74 -3.99 -1.62 -9.28
N LYS A 75 -3.00 -1.43 -8.42
CA LYS A 75 -1.86 -2.35 -8.29
C LYS A 75 -1.67 -2.72 -6.85
N THR A 76 -1.50 -4.00 -6.61
CA THR A 76 -1.26 -4.53 -5.27
C THR A 76 0.17 -5.03 -5.19
N TYR A 77 0.88 -4.61 -4.14
CA TYR A 77 2.23 -5.06 -3.87
C TYR A 77 2.25 -5.76 -2.51
N VAL A 78 3.10 -6.77 -2.39
CA VAL A 78 3.27 -7.46 -1.12
C VAL A 78 4.69 -7.31 -0.64
N LEU A 79 4.83 -7.21 0.68
CA LEU A 79 6.11 -7.29 1.37
C LEU A 79 6.23 -8.71 1.89
N LYS A 80 7.34 -9.36 1.57
CA LYS A 80 7.63 -10.70 2.05
C LYS A 80 8.89 -10.72 2.88
N ASN A 81 8.88 -11.55 3.90
CA ASN A 81 10.06 -11.94 4.64
C ASN A 81 10.42 -13.33 4.14
N GLU A 82 11.35 -13.39 3.17
CA GLU A 82 11.65 -14.61 2.44
C GLU A 82 10.38 -15.13 1.76
N LYS A 83 9.77 -16.20 2.27
CA LYS A 83 8.55 -16.77 1.69
C LYS A 83 7.28 -16.33 2.39
N ASP A 84 7.40 -15.68 3.54
CA ASP A 84 6.26 -15.35 4.37
C ASP A 84 5.73 -13.97 4.06
N PHE A 85 4.42 -13.82 4.06
CA PHE A 85 3.80 -12.51 3.90
C PHE A 85 4.01 -11.69 5.16
N ALA A 86 4.41 -10.44 4.98
CA ALA A 86 4.63 -9.52 6.09
C ALA A 86 3.71 -8.31 6.03
N GLY A 87 3.34 -7.88 4.83
CA GLY A 87 2.49 -6.72 4.67
C GLY A 87 2.15 -6.48 3.22
N TYR A 88 1.48 -5.36 2.96
CA TYR A 88 1.07 -5.04 1.59
C TYR A 88 0.76 -3.56 1.46
N PHE A 89 0.60 -3.13 0.20
CA PHE A 89 -0.04 -1.86 -0.08
C PHE A 89 -0.75 -1.94 -1.43
N GLU A 90 -1.75 -1.06 -1.58
CA GLU A 90 -2.51 -0.94 -2.82
C GLU A 90 -2.36 0.48 -3.34
N LEU A 91 -2.07 0.59 -4.62
CA LEU A 91 -1.92 1.88 -5.30
C LEU A 91 -3.05 2.03 -6.29
N ILE A 92 -3.66 3.21 -6.29
CA ILE A 92 -4.68 3.56 -7.28
C ILE A 92 -4.17 4.74 -8.08
N SER A 93 -4.02 4.55 -9.38
CA SER A 93 -3.56 5.58 -10.29
C SER A 93 -4.71 6.47 -10.73
N HIS A 94 -4.47 7.76 -10.76
CA HIS A 94 -5.40 8.76 -11.28
C HIS A 94 -4.69 9.48 -12.42
N PRO A 95 -4.64 8.86 -13.63
CA PRO A 95 -3.79 9.35 -14.71
C PRO A 95 -4.12 10.77 -15.16
N GLU A 96 -5.40 11.13 -15.17
CA GLU A 96 -5.80 12.46 -15.61
C GLU A 96 -5.28 13.58 -14.70
N LYS A 97 -4.96 13.23 -13.47
CA LYS A 97 -4.40 14.19 -12.49
C LYS A 97 -2.91 13.98 -12.28
N LYS A 98 -2.34 12.96 -12.90
CA LYS A 98 -0.95 12.54 -12.70
C LYS A 98 -0.65 12.25 -11.24
N GLU A 99 -1.58 11.59 -10.57
CA GLU A 99 -1.50 11.29 -9.15
C GLU A 99 -1.61 9.80 -8.91
N VAL A 100 -1.04 9.36 -7.79
CA VAL A 100 -1.24 8.02 -7.28
C VAL A 100 -1.68 8.13 -5.83
N GLU A 101 -2.70 7.38 -5.52
CA GLU A 101 -3.23 7.26 -4.16
C GLU A 101 -2.71 5.96 -3.55
N ILE A 102 -2.12 6.04 -2.36
CA ILE A 102 -1.84 4.85 -1.57
C ILE A 102 -3.10 4.58 -0.77
N ALA A 103 -3.90 3.63 -1.26
CA ALA A 103 -5.24 3.42 -0.72
C ALA A 103 -5.22 2.67 0.61
N TYR A 104 -4.41 1.62 0.68
CA TYR A 104 -4.24 0.85 1.91
C TYR A 104 -2.78 0.43 2.01
N LEU A 105 -2.29 0.39 3.24
CA LEU A 105 -0.92 0.01 3.50
C LEU A 105 -0.85 -0.48 4.94
N GLY A 106 -0.20 -1.61 5.15
CA GLY A 106 -0.06 -2.09 6.50
C GLY A 106 0.76 -3.36 6.60
N LEU A 107 1.10 -3.68 7.85
CA LEU A 107 1.88 -4.87 8.21
C LEU A 107 1.02 -5.81 9.02
N LEU A 108 1.23 -7.10 8.82
CA LEU A 108 0.65 -8.09 9.70
C LEU A 108 1.21 -7.89 11.10
N GLU A 109 0.44 -8.29 12.10
CA GLU A 109 0.73 -7.99 13.50
C GLU A 109 2.13 -8.40 13.93
N GLU A 110 2.57 -9.58 13.53
CA GLU A 110 3.87 -10.09 13.92
C GLU A 110 5.05 -9.30 13.33
N TYR A 111 4.77 -8.44 12.37
CA TYR A 111 5.81 -7.60 11.74
C TYR A 111 5.74 -6.15 12.15
N GLN A 112 4.82 -5.80 13.03
CA GLN A 112 4.72 -4.44 13.53
C GLN A 112 5.84 -4.18 14.54
N ASN A 113 6.14 -2.90 14.75
CA ASN A 113 7.16 -2.46 15.70
C ASN A 113 8.59 -2.91 15.37
N LYS A 114 8.85 -3.19 14.10
CA LYS A 114 10.18 -3.57 13.62
C LYS A 114 10.74 -2.55 12.64
N LYS A 115 10.19 -1.34 12.65
CA LYS A 115 10.56 -0.25 11.74
C LYS A 115 10.31 -0.58 10.28
N LEU A 116 9.56 -1.65 10.01
CA LEU A 116 9.20 -2.03 8.67
C LEU A 116 8.16 -1.11 8.05
N GLY A 117 7.37 -0.43 8.89
CA GLY A 117 6.36 0.49 8.38
C GLY A 117 6.94 1.60 7.53
N SER A 118 8.03 2.21 8.00
CA SER A 118 8.71 3.25 7.22
C SER A 118 9.29 2.71 5.92
N TYR A 119 9.86 1.51 5.99
CA TYR A 119 10.38 0.86 4.80
C TYR A 119 9.26 0.59 3.80
N LEU A 120 8.14 0.05 4.26
CA LEU A 120 7.01 -0.26 3.41
C LEU A 120 6.45 1.00 2.75
N LEU A 121 6.28 2.07 3.52
CA LEU A 121 5.81 3.34 2.99
C LEU A 121 6.78 3.90 1.96
N SER A 122 8.08 3.82 2.24
CA SER A 122 9.11 4.25 1.31
C SER A 122 9.01 3.51 -0.02
N GLU A 123 8.80 2.19 0.04
CA GLU A 123 8.65 1.40 -1.17
C GLU A 123 7.38 1.76 -1.93
N ALA A 124 6.29 2.00 -1.22
CA ALA A 124 5.04 2.41 -1.85
C ALA A 124 5.21 3.72 -2.60
N ILE A 125 5.91 4.68 -1.99
CA ILE A 125 6.15 5.97 -2.63
C ILE A 125 7.03 5.81 -3.85
N LYS A 126 8.08 5.01 -3.76
CA LYS A 126 8.97 4.75 -4.90
C LYS A 126 8.20 4.12 -6.06
N LYS A 127 7.36 3.14 -5.77
CA LYS A 127 6.56 2.48 -6.81
C LYS A 127 5.54 3.44 -7.41
N SER A 128 5.07 4.39 -6.62
CA SER A 128 4.08 5.37 -7.08
C SER A 128 4.67 6.38 -8.06
N PHE A 129 5.93 6.80 -7.87
CA PHE A 129 6.55 7.80 -8.71
C PHE A 129 7.15 7.20 -9.97
N GLN A 130 6.30 6.55 -10.76
CA GLN A 130 6.67 6.00 -12.05
C GLN A 130 5.76 6.62 -13.10
N ASN A 131 6.23 6.73 -14.34
CA ASN A 131 5.38 7.14 -15.47
C ASN A 131 4.74 8.52 -15.31
N ASN A 132 5.54 9.55 -15.04
CA ASN A 132 5.08 10.95 -15.03
C ASN A 132 4.09 11.28 -13.91
N VAL A 133 4.22 10.60 -12.78
CA VAL A 133 3.41 10.93 -11.62
C VAL A 133 4.00 12.18 -10.95
N SER A 134 3.17 13.16 -10.65
CA SER A 134 3.61 14.40 -10.04
C SER A 134 3.22 14.51 -8.57
N ARG A 135 2.30 13.64 -8.11
CA ARG A 135 1.83 13.73 -6.73
C ARG A 135 1.42 12.35 -6.23
N VAL A 136 1.85 12.03 -5.02
CA VAL A 136 1.45 10.81 -4.32
C VAL A 136 0.83 11.21 -3.00
N TRP A 137 -0.31 10.60 -2.67
CA TRP A 137 -0.96 10.88 -1.40
C TRP A 137 -1.46 9.60 -0.77
N VAL A 138 -1.59 9.62 0.55
CA VAL A 138 -2.00 8.48 1.35
C VAL A 138 -3.38 8.78 1.93
N HIS A 139 -4.26 7.84 1.74
CA HIS A 139 -5.62 7.98 2.24
C HIS A 139 -5.72 7.52 3.70
#